data_704997e2a55158d9e414ad1560e7df47
#
_entry.id   704997e2a55158d9e414ad1560e7df47
#
_cell.length_a   1.000
_cell.length_b   1.000
_cell.length_c   1.000
_cell.angle_alpha   90.00
_cell.angle_beta   90.00
_cell.angle_gamma   90.00
#
_symmetry.space_group_name_H-M   'P 1'
#
loop_
_entity.id
_entity.type
_entity.pdbx_description
1 polymer ?
#
loop_
_entity_poly.entity_id
_entity_poly.type
_entity_poly.pdbx_seq_one_letter_code
_entity_poly.pdbx_strand_id
1 'polypeptide(L)'
;MKILLTENSFSGAHGSFRIFFDEIEYSLKTSGYTVYRADNVIQAASIYEQYRPDFSIGIGKYNFLVDEKLLCELYTTPHYQWILDNPLKLPCYSSKNFTPVFIDREFAELYNPAPERFLWLPLGINTEYKATTTDRRPGIVFAGQVKNIMALQEQINQSSQRAIIEKFLKMVSSNLDASFIMQYKNFVATNKPANVDEFFRLTNSYIRCLKRIAILDKIEHYPLVLAGSIEEKKILQKKNVIHVGEIPYSELTEFFSRYTHVLHISPNFSACIHDRILRGLQAGCQVITEENEILHKTFGNSILYFGYKNFNENILMDGHQVRNIDFMPFSWEKILALIIKDYHERS
;
A
#
# COMPACT_ATOMS: atom_id res chain seq x y z
N MET A 1 -18.71 19.55 11.89
CA MET A 1 -17.35 19.11 12.28
C MET A 1 -16.34 19.65 11.28
N LYS A 2 -15.19 20.12 11.76
CA LYS A 2 -14.08 20.70 10.98
C LYS A 2 -12.92 19.72 10.95
N ILE A 3 -12.41 19.39 9.79
CA ILE A 3 -11.38 18.37 9.60
C ILE A 3 -10.21 18.97 8.86
N LEU A 4 -8.99 18.74 9.35
CA LEU A 4 -7.77 19.17 8.69
C LEU A 4 -7.12 17.99 7.97
N LEU A 5 -6.88 18.09 6.67
CA LEU A 5 -6.06 17.17 5.90
C LEU A 5 -4.62 17.69 5.88
N THR A 6 -3.70 16.88 6.39
CA THR A 6 -2.27 17.21 6.41
C THR A 6 -1.58 16.50 5.26
N GLU A 7 -1.53 17.17 4.11
CA GLU A 7 -0.86 16.66 2.91
C GLU A 7 0.65 16.91 3.03
N ASN A 8 1.42 15.83 2.96
CA ASN A 8 2.86 15.94 2.90
C ASN A 8 3.29 16.34 1.48
N SER A 9 4.29 17.21 1.34
CA SER A 9 4.88 17.63 0.05
C SER A 9 5.43 16.46 -0.81
N PHE A 10 5.54 15.27 -0.25
CA PHE A 10 5.80 14.04 -1.00
C PHE A 10 4.52 13.57 -1.69
N SER A 11 4.46 13.76 -3.00
CA SER A 11 3.31 13.38 -3.84
C SER A 11 2.99 11.87 -3.89
N GLY A 12 3.78 11.03 -3.19
CA GLY A 12 3.71 9.58 -3.35
C GLY A 12 4.17 9.10 -4.74
N ALA A 13 4.20 7.79 -4.95
CA ALA A 13 4.49 7.24 -6.27
C ALA A 13 3.42 7.70 -7.27
N HIS A 14 3.86 8.35 -8.36
CA HIS A 14 3.00 8.81 -9.46
C HIS A 14 1.81 9.70 -9.05
N GLY A 15 1.98 10.52 -8.00
CA GLY A 15 0.95 11.44 -7.52
C GLY A 15 -0.18 10.78 -6.71
N SER A 16 -0.02 9.53 -6.29
CA SER A 16 -1.08 8.77 -5.60
C SER A 16 -1.61 9.45 -4.32
N PHE A 17 -0.74 10.07 -3.51
CA PHE A 17 -1.18 10.70 -2.27
C PHE A 17 -2.10 11.89 -2.51
N ARG A 18 -1.79 12.70 -3.52
CA ARG A 18 -2.64 13.82 -3.87
C ARG A 18 -4.05 13.36 -4.26
N ILE A 19 -4.13 12.28 -5.03
CA ILE A 19 -5.43 11.71 -5.44
C ILE A 19 -6.21 11.19 -4.24
N PHE A 20 -5.55 10.49 -3.31
CA PHE A 20 -6.21 10.06 -2.07
C PHE A 20 -6.75 11.25 -1.27
N PHE A 21 -5.96 12.33 -1.15
CA PHE A 21 -6.44 13.53 -0.46
C PHE A 21 -7.60 14.20 -1.19
N ASP A 22 -7.58 14.26 -2.52
CA ASP A 22 -8.67 14.82 -3.33
C ASP A 22 -9.95 13.98 -3.17
N GLU A 23 -9.85 12.65 -3.19
CA GLU A 23 -10.97 11.72 -2.98
C GLU A 23 -11.52 11.81 -1.54
N ILE A 24 -10.65 11.89 -0.52
CA ILE A 24 -11.02 12.08 0.88
C ILE A 24 -11.72 13.42 1.09
N GLU A 25 -11.16 14.50 0.56
CA GLU A 25 -11.72 15.84 0.67
C GLU A 25 -13.12 15.91 0.03
N TYR A 26 -13.27 15.34 -1.17
CA TYR A 26 -14.54 15.25 -1.86
C TYR A 26 -15.57 14.48 -1.01
N SER A 27 -15.21 13.31 -0.51
CA SER A 27 -16.10 12.48 0.30
C SER A 27 -16.56 13.18 1.60
N LEU A 28 -15.62 13.83 2.31
CA LEU A 28 -15.94 14.56 3.54
C LEU A 28 -16.82 15.77 3.26
N LYS A 29 -16.56 16.55 2.22
CA LYS A 29 -17.38 17.71 1.85
C LYS A 29 -18.79 17.30 1.43
N THR A 30 -18.92 16.24 0.65
CA THR A 30 -20.22 15.67 0.24
C THR A 30 -21.02 15.17 1.46
N SER A 31 -20.33 14.68 2.49
CA SER A 31 -20.94 14.29 3.77
C SER A 31 -21.25 15.48 4.69
N GLY A 32 -21.05 16.73 4.25
CA GLY A 32 -21.41 17.93 4.98
C GLY A 32 -20.37 18.42 6.00
N TYR A 33 -19.13 17.92 5.95
CA TYR A 33 -18.04 18.39 6.82
C TYR A 33 -17.31 19.59 6.23
N THR A 34 -16.79 20.46 7.12
CA THR A 34 -15.89 21.55 6.73
C THR A 34 -14.46 21.00 6.68
N VAL A 35 -13.81 21.07 5.52
CA VAL A 35 -12.48 20.50 5.30
C VAL A 35 -11.50 21.61 4.99
N TYR A 36 -10.38 21.58 5.71
CA TYR A 36 -9.19 22.40 5.47
C TYR A 36 -8.06 21.50 4.98
N ARG A 37 -7.12 22.04 4.20
CA ARG A 37 -5.98 21.30 3.67
C ARG A 37 -4.71 22.08 3.93
N ALA A 38 -3.66 21.41 4.39
CA ALA A 38 -2.35 21.97 4.59
C ALA A 38 -1.28 21.06 3.98
N ASP A 39 -0.37 21.63 3.20
CA ASP A 39 0.75 20.95 2.55
C ASP A 39 2.08 21.11 3.31
N ASN A 40 2.11 21.95 4.34
CA ASN A 40 3.26 22.18 5.19
C ASN A 40 2.85 22.53 6.63
N VAL A 41 3.85 22.49 7.51
CA VAL A 41 3.66 22.68 8.95
C VAL A 41 3.17 24.09 9.31
N ILE A 42 3.61 25.11 8.60
CA ILE A 42 3.25 26.52 8.89
C ILE A 42 1.76 26.73 8.57
N GLN A 43 1.32 26.25 7.41
CA GLN A 43 -0.08 26.32 7.00
C GLN A 43 -0.98 25.53 7.96
N ALA A 44 -0.55 24.34 8.37
CA ALA A 44 -1.29 23.55 9.34
C ALA A 44 -1.43 24.24 10.68
N ALA A 45 -0.36 24.82 11.22
CA ALA A 45 -0.38 25.59 12.45
C ALA A 45 -1.36 26.77 12.37
N SER A 46 -1.30 27.55 11.28
CA SER A 46 -2.25 28.64 11.03
C SER A 46 -3.72 28.17 11.01
N ILE A 47 -3.99 27.02 10.40
CA ILE A 47 -5.32 26.43 10.37
C ILE A 47 -5.76 26.01 11.78
N TYR A 48 -4.89 25.41 12.57
CA TYR A 48 -5.20 25.06 13.96
C TYR A 48 -5.55 26.31 14.79
N GLU A 49 -4.80 27.39 14.65
CA GLU A 49 -5.03 28.64 15.40
C GLU A 49 -6.35 29.33 15.00
N GLN A 50 -6.61 29.44 13.69
CA GLN A 50 -7.74 30.21 13.18
C GLN A 50 -9.05 29.43 13.22
N TYR A 51 -9.04 28.15 12.87
CA TYR A 51 -10.26 27.38 12.60
C TYR A 51 -10.54 26.28 13.62
N ARG A 52 -9.53 25.89 14.44
CA ARG A 52 -9.66 24.86 15.48
C ARG A 52 -10.33 23.59 14.95
N PRO A 53 -9.68 22.82 14.07
CA PRO A 53 -10.25 21.59 13.56
C PRO A 53 -10.50 20.60 14.71
N ASP A 54 -11.59 19.84 14.60
CA ASP A 54 -11.96 18.81 15.58
C ASP A 54 -10.94 17.66 15.58
N PHE A 55 -10.46 17.28 14.40
CA PHE A 55 -9.33 16.34 14.24
C PHE A 55 -8.63 16.55 12.90
N SER A 56 -7.51 15.85 12.71
CA SER A 56 -6.77 15.87 11.45
C SER A 56 -6.50 14.48 10.90
N ILE A 57 -6.31 14.40 9.58
CA ILE A 57 -5.98 13.16 8.84
C ILE A 57 -4.74 13.39 8.01
N GLY A 58 -3.79 12.43 8.04
CA GLY A 58 -2.62 12.40 7.19
C GLY A 58 -2.42 11.05 6.50
N ILE A 59 -1.60 11.04 5.43
CA ILE A 59 -1.24 9.83 4.69
C ILE A 59 0.28 9.78 4.49
N GLY A 60 0.86 8.58 4.67
CA GLY A 60 2.29 8.35 4.46
C GLY A 60 3.15 8.79 5.64
N LYS A 61 4.26 9.50 5.38
CA LYS A 61 5.16 9.95 6.43
C LYS A 61 4.63 11.20 7.10
N TYR A 62 4.52 11.19 8.42
CA TYR A 62 4.14 12.37 9.18
C TYR A 62 5.35 13.32 9.36
N ASN A 63 5.23 14.55 8.85
CA ASN A 63 6.29 15.57 8.90
C ASN A 63 5.83 16.87 9.58
N PHE A 64 4.70 16.87 10.27
CA PHE A 64 4.12 18.06 10.90
C PHE A 64 4.64 18.17 12.34
N LEU A 65 5.94 18.52 12.44
CA LEU A 65 6.66 18.69 13.69
C LEU A 65 7.07 20.16 13.85
N VAL A 66 6.91 20.70 15.06
CA VAL A 66 7.48 21.97 15.50
C VAL A 66 8.32 21.69 16.75
N ASP A 67 9.60 22.01 16.70
CA ASP A 67 10.56 21.75 17.80
C ASP A 67 10.47 20.29 18.31
N GLU A 68 10.48 19.35 17.38
CA GLU A 68 10.36 17.90 17.63
C GLU A 68 9.01 17.43 18.21
N LYS A 69 8.05 18.33 18.45
CA LYS A 69 6.71 17.99 18.93
C LYS A 69 5.73 17.88 17.79
N LEU A 70 4.81 16.93 17.90
CA LEU A 70 3.72 16.76 16.94
C LEU A 70 2.73 17.93 17.02
N LEU A 71 2.25 18.44 15.89
CA LEU A 71 1.20 19.49 15.92
C LEU A 71 -0.05 19.03 16.67
N CYS A 72 -0.45 17.76 16.54
CA CYS A 72 -1.59 17.22 17.28
C CYS A 72 -1.43 17.25 18.79
N GLU A 73 -0.20 17.20 19.31
CA GLU A 73 0.11 17.39 20.74
C GLU A 73 0.06 18.86 21.14
N LEU A 74 0.67 19.74 20.35
CA LEU A 74 0.71 21.19 20.61
C LEU A 74 -0.70 21.78 20.68
N TYR A 75 -1.57 21.35 19.79
CA TYR A 75 -2.96 21.83 19.72
C TYR A 75 -3.97 20.91 20.42
N THR A 76 -3.51 19.85 21.06
CA THR A 76 -4.34 18.86 21.78
C THR A 76 -5.52 18.35 20.92
N THR A 77 -5.24 18.11 19.64
CA THR A 77 -6.22 17.71 18.62
C THR A 77 -5.93 16.29 18.14
N PRO A 78 -6.90 15.37 18.08
CA PRO A 78 -6.70 14.04 17.56
C PRO A 78 -6.18 14.03 16.11
N HIS A 79 -5.22 13.16 15.81
CA HIS A 79 -4.67 12.97 14.48
C HIS A 79 -4.69 11.50 14.08
N TYR A 80 -5.17 11.23 12.87
CA TYR A 80 -5.22 9.90 12.26
C TYR A 80 -4.25 9.85 11.09
N GLN A 81 -3.25 8.97 11.17
CA GLN A 81 -2.19 8.87 10.15
C GLN A 81 -2.24 7.53 9.45
N TRP A 82 -2.62 7.52 8.14
CA TRP A 82 -2.47 6.33 7.32
C TRP A 82 -1.01 6.00 7.03
N ILE A 83 -0.65 4.77 7.34
CA ILE A 83 0.69 4.21 7.17
C ILE A 83 0.64 3.20 6.04
N LEU A 84 1.15 3.60 4.87
CA LEU A 84 1.05 2.84 3.63
C LEU A 84 2.28 1.97 3.34
N ASP A 85 3.44 2.40 3.84
CA ASP A 85 4.72 1.73 3.62
C ASP A 85 5.34 1.29 4.96
N ASN A 86 6.66 1.30 5.02
CA ASN A 86 7.42 0.90 6.17
C ASN A 86 7.03 1.64 7.46
N PRO A 87 6.38 0.97 8.44
CA PRO A 87 6.00 1.59 9.70
C PRO A 87 7.19 1.96 10.59
N LEU A 88 8.38 1.34 10.39
CA LEU A 88 9.59 1.65 11.16
C LEU A 88 10.15 3.05 10.90
N LYS A 89 9.74 3.70 9.82
CA LYS A 89 10.13 5.09 9.53
C LYS A 89 9.32 6.13 10.30
N LEU A 90 8.32 5.71 11.03
CA LEU A 90 7.55 6.60 11.89
C LEU A 90 8.21 6.63 13.25
N PRO A 91 8.41 7.82 13.84
CA PRO A 91 8.75 7.89 15.23
C PRO A 91 7.70 7.10 16.02
N CYS A 92 8.15 6.39 17.05
CA CYS A 92 7.25 5.67 17.95
C CYS A 92 6.43 6.72 18.72
N TYR A 93 5.26 7.07 18.23
CA TYR A 93 4.42 8.09 18.86
C TYR A 93 3.63 7.47 19.99
N SER A 94 4.02 7.79 21.20
CA SER A 94 3.26 7.48 22.42
C SER A 94 2.17 8.52 22.73
N SER A 95 1.94 9.44 21.79
CA SER A 95 0.94 10.49 22.00
C SER A 95 -0.47 9.93 21.97
N LYS A 96 -1.26 10.23 23.01
CA LYS A 96 -2.69 9.90 23.06
C LYS A 96 -3.51 10.58 21.95
N ASN A 97 -2.99 11.65 21.36
CA ASN A 97 -3.62 12.39 20.27
C ASN A 97 -3.25 11.84 18.90
N PHE A 98 -2.31 10.89 18.79
CA PHE A 98 -1.90 10.29 17.53
C PHE A 98 -2.43 8.86 17.40
N THR A 99 -3.13 8.58 16.32
CA THR A 99 -3.65 7.24 16.00
C THR A 99 -3.10 6.78 14.67
N PRO A 100 -2.22 5.79 14.64
CA PRO A 100 -1.83 5.17 13.39
C PRO A 100 -3.02 4.40 12.79
N VAL A 101 -3.20 4.55 11.48
CA VAL A 101 -4.15 3.79 10.67
C VAL A 101 -3.34 2.90 9.74
N PHE A 102 -3.27 1.63 10.04
CA PHE A 102 -2.50 0.66 9.27
C PHE A 102 -3.33 0.09 8.12
N ILE A 103 -2.73 0.03 6.92
CA ILE A 103 -3.32 -0.70 5.80
C ILE A 103 -3.11 -2.20 5.92
N ASP A 104 -2.05 -2.62 6.62
CA ASP A 104 -1.77 -4.02 6.95
C ASP A 104 -1.84 -4.22 8.46
N ARG A 105 -2.66 -5.17 8.89
CA ARG A 105 -2.88 -5.45 10.31
C ARG A 105 -1.59 -5.85 11.04
N GLU A 106 -0.67 -6.51 10.35
CA GLU A 106 0.59 -6.96 10.93
C GLU A 106 1.58 -5.83 11.20
N PHE A 107 1.36 -4.62 10.67
CA PHE A 107 2.23 -3.49 10.93
C PHE A 107 2.31 -3.10 12.40
N ALA A 108 1.23 -3.27 13.15
CA ALA A 108 1.22 -3.03 14.59
C ALA A 108 2.25 -3.89 15.33
N GLU A 109 2.54 -5.09 14.80
CA GLU A 109 3.47 -6.06 15.39
C GLU A 109 4.95 -5.65 15.28
N LEU A 110 5.27 -4.66 14.43
CA LEU A 110 6.63 -4.14 14.26
C LEU A 110 7.02 -3.11 15.33
N TYR A 111 6.06 -2.57 16.06
CA TYR A 111 6.34 -1.60 17.12
C TYR A 111 6.66 -2.28 18.45
N ASN A 112 7.60 -1.69 19.19
CA ASN A 112 7.92 -2.13 20.55
C ASN A 112 8.18 -0.89 21.44
N PRO A 113 7.26 -0.52 22.34
CA PRO A 113 5.95 -1.16 22.54
C PRO A 113 5.01 -0.97 21.37
N ALA A 114 4.08 -1.90 21.19
CA ALA A 114 2.99 -1.73 20.24
C ALA A 114 2.18 -0.48 20.58
N PRO A 115 1.63 0.25 19.59
CA PRO A 115 0.74 1.37 19.85
C PRO A 115 -0.41 0.91 20.75
N GLU A 116 -0.70 1.66 21.81
CA GLU A 116 -1.84 1.36 22.69
C GLU A 116 -3.16 1.35 21.92
N ARG A 117 -3.21 2.15 20.84
CA ARG A 117 -4.36 2.27 19.97
C ARG A 117 -3.93 2.42 18.51
N PHE A 118 -4.63 1.72 17.65
CA PHE A 118 -4.50 1.85 16.20
C PHE A 118 -5.81 1.45 15.51
N LEU A 119 -6.00 1.90 14.29
CA LEU A 119 -7.03 1.41 13.40
C LEU A 119 -6.40 0.55 12.30
N TRP A 120 -7.14 -0.44 11.84
CA TRP A 120 -6.81 -1.17 10.63
C TRP A 120 -7.88 -0.89 9.58
N LEU A 121 -7.52 -0.12 8.56
CA LEU A 121 -8.43 0.30 7.50
C LEU A 121 -7.69 0.25 6.15
N PRO A 122 -8.29 -0.35 5.11
CA PRO A 122 -7.77 -0.23 3.74
C PRO A 122 -7.85 1.23 3.29
N LEU A 123 -7.20 1.54 2.17
CA LEU A 123 -7.50 2.79 1.46
C LEU A 123 -8.88 2.67 0.80
N GLY A 124 -9.61 3.78 0.80
CA GLY A 124 -10.87 3.87 0.11
C GLY A 124 -10.71 4.00 -1.42
N ILE A 125 -11.81 3.83 -2.12
CA ILE A 125 -11.91 4.09 -3.56
C ILE A 125 -13.12 4.97 -3.87
N ASN A 126 -13.07 5.66 -4.99
CA ASN A 126 -14.24 6.32 -5.54
C ASN A 126 -15.15 5.26 -6.20
N THR A 127 -16.32 5.01 -5.62
CA THR A 127 -17.29 3.99 -6.09
C THR A 127 -18.12 4.43 -7.29
N GLU A 128 -18.11 5.71 -7.65
CA GLU A 128 -18.82 6.25 -8.81
C GLU A 128 -18.13 5.92 -10.14
N TYR A 129 -16.86 5.51 -10.08
CA TYR A 129 -16.15 5.12 -11.29
C TYR A 129 -16.80 3.89 -11.94
N LYS A 130 -17.07 4.00 -13.24
CA LYS A 130 -17.52 2.88 -14.07
C LYS A 130 -16.55 2.71 -15.21
N ALA A 131 -16.07 1.47 -15.41
CA ALA A 131 -15.25 1.15 -16.56
C ALA A 131 -16.01 1.45 -17.86
N THR A 132 -15.42 2.26 -18.73
CA THR A 132 -16.03 2.68 -20.00
C THR A 132 -15.80 1.68 -21.12
N THR A 133 -14.76 0.85 -20.99
CA THR A 133 -14.29 -0.06 -22.05
C THR A 133 -15.00 -1.42 -21.95
N THR A 134 -15.67 -1.81 -23.04
CA THR A 134 -16.26 -3.14 -23.20
C THR A 134 -15.37 -4.08 -24.01
N ASP A 135 -14.50 -3.53 -24.87
CA ASP A 135 -13.57 -4.29 -25.71
C ASP A 135 -12.20 -4.39 -25.02
N ARG A 136 -11.96 -5.53 -24.38
CA ARG A 136 -10.75 -5.79 -23.61
C ARG A 136 -9.76 -6.62 -24.40
N ARG A 137 -8.51 -6.22 -24.36
CA ARG A 137 -7.40 -7.00 -24.94
C ARG A 137 -7.02 -8.15 -24.01
N PRO A 138 -6.85 -9.36 -24.53
CA PRO A 138 -6.24 -10.44 -23.77
C PRO A 138 -4.86 -9.99 -23.27
N GLY A 139 -4.62 -10.05 -21.98
CA GLY A 139 -3.35 -9.65 -21.39
C GLY A 139 -3.44 -9.45 -19.89
N ILE A 140 -2.28 -9.54 -19.24
CA ILE A 140 -2.11 -9.33 -17.81
C ILE A 140 -1.40 -7.99 -17.63
N VAL A 141 -1.96 -7.14 -16.80
CA VAL A 141 -1.30 -5.90 -16.37
C VAL A 141 -0.68 -6.09 -15.00
N PHE A 142 0.60 -5.80 -14.90
CA PHE A 142 1.28 -5.56 -13.62
C PHE A 142 1.64 -4.09 -13.52
N ALA A 143 1.10 -3.39 -12.51
CA ALA A 143 1.46 -2.00 -12.22
C ALA A 143 2.31 -1.92 -10.95
N GLY A 144 3.56 -1.48 -11.09
CA GLY A 144 4.47 -1.38 -9.96
C GLY A 144 5.92 -1.19 -10.35
N GLN A 145 6.81 -1.20 -9.34
CA GLN A 145 8.24 -1.08 -9.52
C GLN A 145 8.91 -2.46 -9.45
N VAL A 146 9.82 -2.76 -10.37
CA VAL A 146 10.71 -3.93 -10.27
C VAL A 146 12.15 -3.42 -10.36
N LYS A 147 12.82 -3.35 -9.22
CA LYS A 147 14.23 -2.93 -9.15
C LYS A 147 15.15 -3.97 -9.76
N ASN A 148 16.36 -3.55 -10.12
CA ASN A 148 17.41 -4.48 -10.49
C ASN A 148 17.89 -5.23 -9.24
N ILE A 149 17.73 -6.56 -9.23
CA ILE A 149 18.07 -7.40 -8.07
C ILE A 149 19.58 -7.45 -7.81
N MET A 150 20.40 -7.35 -8.85
CA MET A 150 21.85 -7.31 -8.69
C MET A 150 22.31 -6.00 -8.03
N ALA A 151 21.67 -4.88 -8.35
CA ALA A 151 21.97 -3.61 -7.71
C ALA A 151 21.55 -3.63 -6.21
N LEU A 152 20.47 -4.31 -5.86
CA LEU A 152 20.08 -4.52 -4.46
C LEU A 152 21.08 -5.44 -3.74
N GLN A 153 21.57 -6.50 -4.40
CA GLN A 153 22.59 -7.36 -3.85
C GLN A 153 23.91 -6.60 -3.59
N GLU A 154 24.29 -5.70 -4.48
CA GLU A 154 25.47 -4.86 -4.29
C GLU A 154 25.33 -3.93 -3.08
N GLN A 155 24.17 -3.31 -2.88
CA GLN A 155 23.91 -2.53 -1.66
C GLN A 155 24.04 -3.39 -0.37
N ILE A 156 23.57 -4.64 -0.43
CA ILE A 156 23.71 -5.58 0.68
C ILE A 156 25.18 -5.93 0.92
N ASN A 157 25.95 -6.16 -0.13
CA ASN A 157 27.38 -6.47 -0.05
C ASN A 157 28.19 -5.34 0.62
N GLN A 158 27.75 -4.09 0.41
CA GLN A 158 28.38 -2.89 1.00
C GLN A 158 27.92 -2.61 2.44
N SER A 159 26.84 -3.27 2.91
CA SER A 159 26.35 -3.07 4.28
C SER A 159 27.28 -3.72 5.32
N SER A 160 27.52 -3.02 6.42
CA SER A 160 28.21 -3.58 7.60
C SER A 160 27.45 -4.75 8.23
N GLN A 161 26.17 -4.91 7.92
CA GLN A 161 25.28 -5.97 8.40
C GLN A 161 25.08 -7.10 7.38
N ARG A 162 25.90 -7.18 6.33
CA ARG A 162 25.77 -8.14 5.22
C ARG A 162 25.45 -9.55 5.70
N ALA A 163 26.23 -10.11 6.62
CA ALA A 163 26.09 -11.50 7.06
C ALA A 163 24.71 -11.81 7.68
N ILE A 164 24.20 -10.88 8.50
CA ILE A 164 22.86 -11.02 9.12
C ILE A 164 21.73 -10.83 8.11
N ILE A 165 21.92 -9.92 7.13
CA ILE A 165 20.98 -9.72 6.02
C ILE A 165 20.90 -10.98 5.16
N GLU A 166 22.02 -11.53 4.71
CA GLU A 166 22.08 -12.76 3.91
C GLU A 166 21.42 -13.95 4.62
N LYS A 167 21.66 -14.10 5.93
CA LYS A 167 21.02 -15.14 6.74
C LYS A 167 19.49 -15.00 6.72
N PHE A 168 18.98 -13.79 6.88
CA PHE A 168 17.54 -13.51 6.83
C PHE A 168 16.96 -13.76 5.44
N LEU A 169 17.61 -13.24 4.38
CA LEU A 169 17.15 -13.41 3.01
C LEU A 169 17.09 -14.90 2.61
N LYS A 170 18.08 -15.70 3.01
CA LYS A 170 18.06 -17.15 2.77
C LYS A 170 16.86 -17.81 3.44
N MET A 171 16.53 -17.41 4.66
CA MET A 171 15.37 -17.94 5.39
C MET A 171 14.05 -17.57 4.68
N VAL A 172 13.84 -16.28 4.35
CA VAL A 172 12.59 -15.81 3.73
C VAL A 172 12.43 -16.34 2.31
N SER A 173 13.52 -16.39 1.52
CA SER A 173 13.48 -16.90 0.14
C SER A 173 13.11 -18.37 0.04
N SER A 174 13.27 -19.15 1.12
CA SER A 174 12.85 -20.55 1.16
C SER A 174 11.32 -20.71 1.30
N ASN A 175 10.63 -19.67 1.75
CA ASN A 175 9.17 -19.65 1.91
C ASN A 175 8.61 -18.23 1.68
N LEU A 176 8.45 -17.85 0.40
CA LEU A 176 7.91 -16.55 0.00
C LEU A 176 6.40 -16.40 0.29
N ASP A 177 5.69 -17.51 0.52
CA ASP A 177 4.26 -17.51 0.84
C ASP A 177 4.00 -17.10 2.30
N ALA A 178 5.00 -17.24 3.18
CA ALA A 178 4.86 -16.82 4.57
C ALA A 178 4.96 -15.30 4.73
N SER A 179 4.26 -14.76 5.75
CA SER A 179 4.31 -13.33 6.07
C SER A 179 5.75 -12.84 6.26
N PHE A 180 6.15 -11.86 5.46
CA PHE A 180 7.44 -11.18 5.60
C PHE A 180 7.53 -10.47 6.96
N ILE A 181 6.48 -9.78 7.38
CA ILE A 181 6.43 -9.02 8.64
C ILE A 181 6.65 -9.93 9.84
N MET A 182 5.94 -11.06 9.90
CA MET A 182 6.09 -12.00 11.00
C MET A 182 7.47 -12.66 11.01
N GLN A 183 8.00 -13.04 9.83
CA GLN A 183 9.37 -13.57 9.72
C GLN A 183 10.39 -12.52 10.17
N TYR A 184 10.22 -11.25 9.76
CA TYR A 184 11.08 -10.14 10.16
C TYR A 184 11.06 -9.94 11.68
N LYS A 185 9.88 -9.81 12.30
CA LYS A 185 9.72 -9.65 13.75
C LYS A 185 10.45 -10.75 14.54
N ASN A 186 10.20 -12.00 14.19
CA ASN A 186 10.80 -13.14 14.86
C ASN A 186 12.32 -13.19 14.70
N PHE A 187 12.81 -12.83 13.51
CA PHE A 187 14.24 -12.82 13.23
C PHE A 187 14.96 -11.72 14.01
N VAL A 188 14.42 -10.49 14.02
CA VAL A 188 15.01 -9.34 14.71
C VAL A 188 15.03 -9.56 16.24
N ALA A 189 13.99 -10.14 16.80
CA ALA A 189 13.93 -10.48 18.23
C ALA A 189 15.09 -11.40 18.68
N THR A 190 15.49 -12.33 17.80
CA THR A 190 16.56 -13.30 18.09
C THR A 190 17.95 -12.81 17.72
N ASN A 191 18.10 -12.12 16.56
CA ASN A 191 19.41 -11.81 15.99
C ASN A 191 19.89 -10.37 16.22
N LYS A 192 19.01 -9.47 16.66
CA LYS A 192 19.32 -8.08 17.09
C LYS A 192 20.22 -7.32 16.09
N PRO A 193 19.76 -6.99 14.86
CA PRO A 193 20.55 -6.20 13.91
C PRO A 193 21.03 -4.88 14.53
N ALA A 194 22.26 -4.45 14.24
CA ALA A 194 22.84 -3.24 14.80
C ALA A 194 22.12 -1.97 14.32
N ASN A 195 21.65 -1.96 13.06
CA ASN A 195 20.82 -0.89 12.48
C ASN A 195 19.53 -1.51 11.91
N VAL A 196 18.46 -1.44 12.67
CA VAL A 196 17.16 -2.03 12.36
C VAL A 196 16.54 -1.42 11.11
N ASP A 197 16.67 -0.10 10.92
CA ASP A 197 16.10 0.61 9.77
C ASP A 197 16.79 0.22 8.46
N GLU A 198 18.11 0.17 8.44
CA GLU A 198 18.88 -0.30 7.29
C GLU A 198 18.56 -1.76 6.97
N PHE A 199 18.53 -2.60 8.00
CA PHE A 199 18.21 -4.01 7.87
C PHE A 199 16.83 -4.21 7.25
N PHE A 200 15.80 -3.52 7.76
CA PHE A 200 14.44 -3.59 7.20
C PHE A 200 14.41 -3.08 5.76
N ARG A 201 15.00 -1.92 5.49
CA ARG A 201 14.99 -1.29 4.16
C ARG A 201 15.60 -2.20 3.09
N LEU A 202 16.75 -2.80 3.36
CA LEU A 202 17.45 -3.67 2.41
C LEU A 202 16.71 -4.99 2.22
N THR A 203 16.31 -5.65 3.31
CA THR A 203 15.61 -6.95 3.24
C THR A 203 14.23 -6.83 2.61
N ASN A 204 13.45 -5.82 2.99
CA ASN A 204 12.14 -5.54 2.42
C ASN A 204 12.24 -5.24 0.91
N SER A 205 13.20 -4.39 0.50
CA SER A 205 13.39 -4.07 -0.92
C SER A 205 13.79 -5.30 -1.74
N TYR A 206 14.68 -6.12 -1.21
CA TYR A 206 15.16 -7.32 -1.88
C TYR A 206 14.05 -8.38 -2.04
N ILE A 207 13.35 -8.72 -0.96
CA ILE A 207 12.27 -9.72 -0.99
C ILE A 207 11.11 -9.25 -1.88
N ARG A 208 10.75 -7.99 -1.82
CA ARG A 208 9.74 -7.37 -2.69
C ARG A 208 10.10 -7.49 -4.17
N CYS A 209 11.38 -7.29 -4.51
CA CYS A 209 11.89 -7.47 -5.86
C CYS A 209 11.89 -8.96 -6.25
N LEU A 210 12.41 -9.83 -5.39
CA LEU A 210 12.47 -11.27 -5.61
C LEU A 210 11.08 -11.88 -5.86
N LYS A 211 10.09 -11.52 -5.06
CA LYS A 211 8.69 -11.94 -5.23
C LYS A 211 8.16 -11.58 -6.61
N ARG A 212 8.40 -10.35 -7.07
CA ARG A 212 7.97 -9.87 -8.38
C ARG A 212 8.64 -10.63 -9.51
N ILE A 213 9.96 -10.77 -9.45
CA ILE A 213 10.72 -11.53 -10.45
C ILE A 213 10.23 -12.98 -10.50
N ALA A 214 10.03 -13.62 -9.34
CA ALA A 214 9.62 -15.03 -9.26
C ALA A 214 8.30 -15.33 -9.98
N ILE A 215 7.38 -14.38 -10.03
CA ILE A 215 6.09 -14.54 -10.72
C ILE A 215 6.18 -14.05 -12.17
N LEU A 216 6.71 -12.84 -12.40
CA LEU A 216 6.80 -12.27 -13.75
C LEU A 216 7.66 -13.12 -14.69
N ASP A 217 8.69 -13.80 -14.17
CA ASP A 217 9.53 -14.69 -14.93
C ASP A 217 8.80 -15.97 -15.41
N LYS A 218 7.83 -16.45 -14.65
CA LYS A 218 7.04 -17.63 -14.99
C LYS A 218 5.92 -17.38 -16.01
N ILE A 219 5.63 -16.12 -16.35
CA ILE A 219 4.63 -15.77 -17.38
C ILE A 219 5.37 -15.74 -18.74
N GLU A 220 5.21 -16.77 -19.56
CA GLU A 220 5.97 -16.97 -20.80
C GLU A 220 5.12 -16.83 -22.07
N HIS A 221 3.87 -17.25 -22.03
CA HIS A 221 3.02 -17.37 -23.21
C HIS A 221 1.89 -16.35 -23.25
N TYR A 222 1.52 -15.81 -22.08
CA TYR A 222 0.45 -14.81 -22.01
C TYR A 222 1.00 -13.39 -22.16
N PRO A 223 0.33 -12.49 -22.92
CA PRO A 223 0.79 -11.10 -23.04
C PRO A 223 0.88 -10.43 -21.67
N LEU A 224 2.07 -9.92 -21.32
CA LEU A 224 2.36 -9.26 -20.05
C LEU A 224 2.65 -7.78 -20.27
N VAL A 225 1.78 -6.92 -19.73
CA VAL A 225 1.91 -5.47 -19.82
C VAL A 225 2.44 -4.95 -18.49
N LEU A 226 3.60 -4.31 -18.54
CA LEU A 226 4.27 -3.75 -17.37
C LEU A 226 4.10 -2.23 -17.36
N ALA A 227 3.47 -1.71 -16.30
CA ALA A 227 3.35 -0.28 -16.02
C ALA A 227 4.17 0.08 -14.78
N GLY A 228 4.97 1.14 -14.88
CA GLY A 228 5.82 1.63 -13.80
C GLY A 228 7.32 1.48 -14.07
N SER A 229 8.15 1.71 -13.06
CA SER A 229 9.61 1.65 -13.15
C SER A 229 10.09 0.21 -13.10
N ILE A 230 10.51 -0.34 -14.24
CA ILE A 230 11.01 -1.70 -14.38
C ILE A 230 12.49 -1.64 -14.75
N GLU A 231 13.37 -2.02 -13.83
CA GLU A 231 14.82 -2.00 -13.99
C GLU A 231 15.41 -3.40 -14.27
N GLU A 232 14.61 -4.46 -14.05
CA GLU A 232 15.05 -5.84 -14.24
C GLU A 232 15.05 -6.23 -15.72
N LYS A 233 16.27 -6.23 -16.32
CA LYS A 233 16.48 -6.44 -17.76
C LYS A 233 15.96 -7.81 -18.25
N LYS A 234 16.12 -8.87 -17.43
CA LYS A 234 15.66 -10.21 -17.79
C LYS A 234 14.16 -10.23 -18.09
N ILE A 235 13.37 -9.51 -17.31
CA ILE A 235 11.92 -9.41 -17.52
C ILE A 235 11.61 -8.59 -18.78
N LEU A 236 12.29 -7.45 -18.98
CA LEU A 236 12.06 -6.58 -20.14
C LEU A 236 12.43 -7.23 -21.48
N GLN A 237 13.33 -8.21 -21.49
CA GLN A 237 13.79 -8.90 -22.69
C GLN A 237 12.88 -10.05 -23.14
N LYS A 238 11.82 -10.39 -22.38
CA LYS A 238 10.89 -11.45 -22.74
C LYS A 238 10.03 -11.02 -23.93
N LYS A 239 9.77 -11.94 -24.87
CA LYS A 239 9.06 -11.65 -26.13
C LYS A 239 7.57 -11.28 -25.93
N ASN A 240 6.97 -11.76 -24.84
CA ASN A 240 5.56 -11.52 -24.50
C ASN A 240 5.35 -10.27 -23.64
N VAL A 241 6.42 -9.49 -23.35
CA VAL A 241 6.37 -8.33 -22.48
C VAL A 241 6.23 -7.03 -23.28
N ILE A 242 5.30 -6.20 -22.86
CA ILE A 242 5.13 -4.82 -23.34
C ILE A 242 5.33 -3.90 -22.12
N HIS A 243 6.37 -3.07 -22.14
CA HIS A 243 6.60 -2.07 -21.12
C HIS A 243 6.07 -0.71 -21.58
N VAL A 244 5.11 -0.16 -20.85
CA VAL A 244 4.43 1.11 -21.21
C VAL A 244 4.94 2.31 -20.40
N GLY A 245 5.91 2.09 -19.51
CA GLY A 245 6.40 3.16 -18.64
C GLY A 245 5.46 3.48 -17.48
N GLU A 246 5.60 4.66 -16.93
CA GLU A 246 4.82 5.09 -15.76
C GLU A 246 3.43 5.58 -16.19
N ILE A 247 2.41 5.13 -15.48
CA ILE A 247 1.03 5.55 -15.65
C ILE A 247 0.66 6.43 -14.45
N PRO A 248 0.10 7.65 -14.67
CA PRO A 248 -0.44 8.45 -13.60
C PRO A 248 -1.47 7.66 -12.78
N TYR A 249 -1.42 7.82 -11.45
CA TYR A 249 -2.30 7.04 -10.58
C TYR A 249 -3.80 7.31 -10.86
N SER A 250 -4.15 8.52 -11.29
CA SER A 250 -5.52 8.91 -11.72
C SER A 250 -6.02 8.11 -12.91
N GLU A 251 -5.13 7.65 -13.78
CA GLU A 251 -5.47 6.92 -15.01
C GLU A 251 -5.41 5.39 -14.83
N LEU A 252 -4.97 4.92 -13.65
CA LEU A 252 -4.66 3.52 -13.45
C LEU A 252 -5.88 2.59 -13.63
N THR A 253 -7.06 2.99 -13.13
CA THR A 253 -8.28 2.19 -13.26
C THR A 253 -8.75 2.11 -14.72
N GLU A 254 -8.71 3.23 -15.44
CA GLU A 254 -9.01 3.28 -16.88
C GLU A 254 -7.99 2.48 -17.70
N PHE A 255 -6.72 2.55 -17.32
CA PHE A 255 -5.68 1.74 -17.96
C PHE A 255 -5.94 0.24 -17.76
N PHE A 256 -6.30 -0.19 -16.55
CA PHE A 256 -6.65 -1.58 -16.27
C PHE A 256 -7.85 -2.05 -17.08
N SER A 257 -8.86 -1.22 -17.28
CA SER A 257 -10.09 -1.60 -17.97
C SER A 257 -9.87 -2.08 -19.42
N ARG A 258 -8.74 -1.73 -20.02
CA ARG A 258 -8.35 -2.12 -21.38
C ARG A 258 -7.86 -3.57 -21.50
N TYR A 259 -7.68 -4.27 -20.36
CA TYR A 259 -7.13 -5.63 -20.32
C TYR A 259 -8.01 -6.58 -19.53
N THR A 260 -7.79 -7.88 -19.73
CA THR A 260 -8.60 -8.91 -19.08
C THR A 260 -8.18 -9.18 -17.63
N HIS A 261 -6.89 -9.06 -17.32
CA HIS A 261 -6.34 -9.44 -16.02
C HIS A 261 -5.47 -8.35 -15.40
N VAL A 262 -5.54 -8.24 -14.07
CA VAL A 262 -4.61 -7.45 -13.26
C VAL A 262 -3.87 -8.37 -12.32
N LEU A 263 -2.54 -8.39 -12.41
CA LEU A 263 -1.66 -9.10 -11.49
C LEU A 263 -1.24 -8.16 -10.37
N HIS A 264 -1.62 -8.49 -9.16
CA HIS A 264 -1.12 -7.83 -7.95
C HIS A 264 -0.12 -8.74 -7.24
N ILE A 265 1.10 -8.26 -7.06
CA ILE A 265 2.12 -8.89 -6.24
C ILE A 265 2.38 -7.94 -5.08
N SER A 266 2.02 -8.40 -3.89
CA SER A 266 2.05 -7.59 -2.68
C SER A 266 3.46 -7.03 -2.41
N PRO A 267 3.56 -5.79 -1.97
CA PRO A 267 4.81 -5.22 -1.48
C PRO A 267 5.19 -5.71 -0.07
N ASN A 268 5.09 -7.03 0.19
CA ASN A 268 5.30 -7.70 1.47
C ASN A 268 4.20 -7.43 2.53
N PHE A 269 3.00 -7.13 2.10
CA PHE A 269 1.82 -7.02 2.97
C PHE A 269 1.09 -8.37 2.98
N SER A 270 0.81 -8.90 4.15
CA SER A 270 0.21 -10.23 4.29
C SER A 270 -1.24 -10.17 4.75
N ALA A 271 -1.66 -9.07 5.35
CA ALA A 271 -2.96 -8.91 5.96
C ALA A 271 -3.60 -7.57 5.56
N CYS A 272 -3.69 -7.33 4.24
CA CYS A 272 -4.28 -6.09 3.71
C CYS A 272 -5.14 -6.31 2.47
N ILE A 273 -5.99 -5.32 2.19
CA ILE A 273 -6.66 -5.14 0.91
C ILE A 273 -5.97 -3.95 0.22
N HIS A 274 -5.14 -4.26 -0.77
CA HIS A 274 -4.40 -3.23 -1.48
C HIS A 274 -5.31 -2.51 -2.49
N ASP A 275 -5.14 -1.18 -2.63
CA ASP A 275 -5.92 -0.34 -3.54
C ASP A 275 -5.90 -0.83 -5.00
N ARG A 276 -4.79 -1.39 -5.48
CA ARG A 276 -4.70 -1.95 -6.84
C ARG A 276 -5.60 -3.16 -7.07
N ILE A 277 -5.88 -3.94 -6.03
CA ILE A 277 -6.88 -5.03 -6.09
C ILE A 277 -8.26 -4.42 -6.31
N LEU A 278 -8.63 -3.44 -5.49
CA LEU A 278 -9.92 -2.77 -5.61
C LEU A 278 -10.08 -2.08 -6.97
N ARG A 279 -9.05 -1.36 -7.44
CA ARG A 279 -9.07 -0.69 -8.76
C ARG A 279 -9.10 -1.69 -9.93
N GLY A 280 -8.42 -2.82 -9.83
CA GLY A 280 -8.48 -3.89 -10.82
C GLY A 280 -9.88 -4.50 -10.92
N LEU A 281 -10.50 -4.79 -9.78
CA LEU A 281 -11.87 -5.29 -9.72
C LEU A 281 -12.88 -4.25 -10.22
N GLN A 282 -12.73 -2.98 -9.84
CA GLN A 282 -13.57 -1.86 -10.29
C GLN A 282 -13.43 -1.62 -11.80
N ALA A 283 -12.24 -1.81 -12.36
CA ALA A 283 -12.00 -1.82 -13.78
C ALA A 283 -12.66 -3.01 -14.48
N GLY A 284 -13.24 -3.96 -13.75
CA GLY A 284 -13.87 -5.19 -14.25
C GLY A 284 -12.86 -6.22 -14.74
N CYS A 285 -11.62 -6.17 -14.26
CA CYS A 285 -10.61 -7.18 -14.57
C CYS A 285 -10.72 -8.38 -13.62
N GLN A 286 -10.30 -9.54 -14.11
CA GLN A 286 -9.98 -10.64 -13.22
C GLN A 286 -8.68 -10.29 -12.47
N VAL A 287 -8.76 -10.16 -11.15
CA VAL A 287 -7.57 -9.90 -10.33
C VAL A 287 -6.91 -11.21 -9.93
N ILE A 288 -5.59 -11.24 -10.03
CA ILE A 288 -4.74 -12.37 -9.65
C ILE A 288 -3.78 -11.87 -8.59
N THR A 289 -3.74 -12.52 -7.43
CA THR A 289 -2.89 -12.08 -6.31
C THR A 289 -2.42 -13.24 -5.45
N GLU A 290 -1.49 -12.96 -4.56
CA GLU A 290 -1.04 -13.89 -3.54
C GLU A 290 -2.19 -14.32 -2.64
N GLU A 291 -2.10 -15.54 -2.14
CA GLU A 291 -3.06 -16.06 -1.17
C GLU A 291 -3.04 -15.20 0.11
N ASN A 292 -4.22 -14.76 0.53
CA ASN A 292 -4.41 -13.89 1.68
C ASN A 292 -5.78 -14.17 2.32
N GLU A 293 -5.79 -14.51 3.61
CA GLU A 293 -7.01 -14.87 4.33
C GLU A 293 -8.07 -13.76 4.30
N ILE A 294 -7.65 -12.49 4.39
CA ILE A 294 -8.57 -11.34 4.36
C ILE A 294 -9.21 -11.22 2.99
N LEU A 295 -8.43 -11.39 1.92
CA LEU A 295 -8.95 -11.36 0.55
C LEU A 295 -9.91 -12.51 0.29
N HIS A 296 -9.61 -13.71 0.78
CA HIS A 296 -10.52 -14.87 0.70
C HIS A 296 -11.84 -14.60 1.40
N LYS A 297 -11.81 -14.05 2.61
CA LYS A 297 -13.03 -13.70 3.36
C LYS A 297 -13.85 -12.61 2.68
N THR A 298 -13.16 -11.66 2.03
CA THR A 298 -13.80 -10.48 1.45
C THR A 298 -14.35 -10.75 0.04
N PHE A 299 -13.57 -11.39 -0.81
CA PHE A 299 -13.86 -11.54 -2.24
C PHE A 299 -14.12 -12.99 -2.70
N GLY A 300 -13.76 -13.96 -1.86
CA GLY A 300 -13.95 -15.38 -2.19
C GLY A 300 -13.35 -15.72 -3.57
N ASN A 301 -14.15 -16.36 -4.41
CA ASN A 301 -13.76 -16.76 -5.77
C ASN A 301 -13.84 -15.62 -6.81
N SER A 302 -14.04 -14.37 -6.41
CA SER A 302 -14.00 -13.22 -7.34
C SER A 302 -12.56 -12.81 -7.70
N ILE A 303 -11.59 -13.34 -6.98
CA ILE A 303 -10.16 -13.16 -7.20
C ILE A 303 -9.52 -14.53 -7.44
N LEU A 304 -8.51 -14.59 -8.29
CA LEU A 304 -7.65 -15.76 -8.45
C LEU A 304 -6.45 -15.66 -7.52
N TYR A 305 -6.13 -16.74 -6.81
CA TYR A 305 -5.06 -16.77 -5.83
C TYR A 305 -3.93 -17.67 -6.27
N PHE A 306 -2.69 -17.28 -5.95
CA PHE A 306 -1.52 -18.09 -6.19
C PHE A 306 -0.60 -18.17 -4.98
N GLY A 307 0.13 -19.29 -4.88
CA GLY A 307 1.33 -19.42 -4.05
C GLY A 307 2.60 -19.36 -4.91
N TYR A 308 3.69 -18.81 -4.39
CA TYR A 308 4.95 -18.64 -5.13
C TYR A 308 5.54 -19.94 -5.65
N LYS A 309 5.40 -21.04 -4.89
CA LYS A 309 5.88 -22.35 -5.29
C LYS A 309 5.07 -22.96 -6.45
N ASN A 310 3.76 -22.77 -6.42
CA ASN A 310 2.80 -23.45 -7.29
C ASN A 310 2.24 -22.54 -8.38
N PHE A 311 2.75 -21.31 -8.53
CA PHE A 311 2.30 -20.43 -9.59
C PHE A 311 2.54 -21.06 -10.95
N ASN A 312 1.44 -21.16 -11.74
CA ASN A 312 1.44 -21.58 -13.11
C ASN A 312 0.58 -20.60 -13.91
N GLU A 313 1.07 -20.14 -15.07
CA GLU A 313 0.33 -19.20 -15.91
C GLU A 313 -0.99 -19.78 -16.44
N ASN A 314 -1.23 -21.09 -16.39
CA ASN A 314 -2.51 -21.69 -16.76
C ASN A 314 -3.70 -21.19 -15.93
N ILE A 315 -3.47 -20.66 -14.73
CA ILE A 315 -4.51 -19.97 -13.93
C ILE A 315 -5.16 -18.81 -14.71
N LEU A 316 -4.47 -18.28 -15.71
CA LEU A 316 -4.93 -17.18 -16.56
C LEU A 316 -5.87 -17.66 -17.68
N MET A 317 -5.91 -18.96 -17.93
CA MET A 317 -6.78 -19.58 -18.92
C MET A 317 -8.17 -19.91 -18.37
N ASP A 318 -8.30 -19.92 -17.03
CA ASP A 318 -9.59 -20.10 -16.37
C ASP A 318 -10.44 -18.86 -16.65
N GLY A 319 -11.48 -19.06 -17.43
CA GLY A 319 -12.27 -18.02 -18.10
C GLY A 319 -12.63 -16.83 -17.21
N HIS A 320 -12.51 -15.66 -17.77
CA HIS A 320 -12.80 -14.37 -17.14
C HIS A 320 -14.25 -14.33 -16.63
N GLN A 321 -14.45 -14.49 -15.33
CA GLN A 321 -15.73 -14.30 -14.66
C GLN A 321 -15.71 -12.98 -13.88
N VAL A 322 -16.19 -11.90 -14.51
CA VAL A 322 -16.49 -10.67 -13.77
C VAL A 322 -17.71 -10.93 -12.90
N ARG A 323 -17.52 -11.00 -11.60
CA ARG A 323 -18.62 -11.06 -10.64
C ARG A 323 -19.02 -9.64 -10.24
N ASN A 324 -20.30 -9.46 -9.97
CA ASN A 324 -20.80 -8.22 -9.43
C ASN A 324 -20.30 -8.08 -7.98
N ILE A 325 -19.36 -7.16 -7.74
CA ILE A 325 -18.77 -6.90 -6.43
C ILE A 325 -19.41 -5.63 -5.85
N ASP A 326 -19.85 -5.71 -4.62
CA ASP A 326 -20.27 -4.52 -3.88
C ASP A 326 -19.03 -3.77 -3.37
N PHE A 327 -18.79 -2.59 -3.95
CA PHE A 327 -17.68 -1.71 -3.58
C PHE A 327 -18.04 -0.72 -2.45
N MET A 328 -19.30 -0.63 -2.05
CA MET A 328 -19.72 0.31 -1.01
C MET A 328 -18.95 0.19 0.32
N PRO A 329 -18.59 -1.02 0.80
CA PRO A 329 -17.78 -1.15 2.02
C PRO A 329 -16.39 -0.52 1.91
N PHE A 330 -15.88 -0.34 0.69
CA PHE A 330 -14.56 0.25 0.40
C PHE A 330 -14.66 1.70 -0.07
N SER A 331 -15.83 2.32 -0.10
CA SER A 331 -15.96 3.73 -0.42
C SER A 331 -15.24 4.59 0.63
N TRP A 332 -14.67 5.70 0.21
CA TRP A 332 -14.10 6.66 1.16
C TRP A 332 -15.13 7.10 2.21
N GLU A 333 -16.41 7.23 1.83
CA GLU A 333 -17.49 7.54 2.78
C GLU A 333 -17.54 6.54 3.94
N LYS A 334 -17.53 5.24 3.64
CA LYS A 334 -17.60 4.19 4.67
C LYS A 334 -16.33 4.09 5.49
N ILE A 335 -15.17 4.20 4.85
CA ILE A 335 -13.86 4.16 5.52
C ILE A 335 -13.73 5.36 6.47
N LEU A 336 -14.07 6.57 6.02
CA LEU A 336 -13.99 7.77 6.85
C LEU A 336 -15.03 7.78 7.98
N ALA A 337 -16.22 7.18 7.77
CA ALA A 337 -17.19 7.00 8.83
C ALA A 337 -16.64 6.18 10.02
N LEU A 338 -15.73 5.22 9.79
CA LEU A 338 -15.07 4.48 10.86
C LEU A 338 -14.11 5.35 11.68
N ILE A 339 -13.39 6.27 11.03
CA ILE A 339 -12.52 7.24 11.72
C ILE A 339 -13.39 8.21 12.55
N ILE A 340 -14.47 8.72 11.95
CA ILE A 340 -15.38 9.65 12.62
C ILE A 340 -16.04 8.99 13.82
N LYS A 341 -16.43 7.72 13.70
CA LYS A 341 -16.95 6.94 14.82
C LYS A 341 -15.92 6.83 15.94
N ASP A 342 -14.67 6.44 15.61
CA ASP A 342 -13.57 6.35 16.57
C ASP A 342 -13.31 7.69 17.28
N TYR A 343 -13.40 8.82 16.53
CA TYR A 343 -13.28 10.15 17.10
C TYR A 343 -14.38 10.42 18.14
N HIS A 344 -15.65 10.15 17.82
CA HIS A 344 -16.76 10.37 18.76
C HIS A 344 -16.73 9.47 19.99
N GLU A 345 -16.16 8.27 19.90
CA GLU A 345 -15.98 7.38 21.05
C GLU A 345 -14.90 7.87 22.02
N ARG A 346 -14.09 8.88 21.62
CA ARG A 346 -13.04 9.50 22.44
C ARG A 346 -13.43 10.83 23.07
N SER A 347 -14.36 11.54 22.42
CA SER A 347 -14.84 12.85 22.86
C SER A 347 -15.88 12.71 23.97
#